data_87a3651da25c2172a2a9642f514792bc
#
_entry.id   87a3651da25c2172a2a9642f514792bc
#
_cell.length_a   1.000
_cell.length_b   1.000
_cell.length_c   1.000
_cell.angle_alpha   90.00
_cell.angle_beta   90.00
_cell.angle_gamma   90.00
#
_symmetry.space_group_name_H-M   'P 1'
#
loop_
_entity.id
_entity.type
_entity.pdbx_description
1 polymer ?
#
loop_
_entity_poly.entity_id
_entity_poly.type
_entity_poly.pdbx_seq_one_letter_code
_entity_poly.pdbx_strand_id
1 'polypeptide(L)'
;MNKIVKLLLLTSCITSATSSFALPDDSQKVIDIEADSAFIDNEKGNAIYIGNVKVTQGSILISANKLTITSSNTSKKYDKIYAKGTDEKIANFSQQLDLNGDMIISRGTKIFYDSTSSILEVEGHGYIKRGEDEITADFIRYDMTSGTFEAKKEKSGRVSMTLQPQQDTTKAE
;
A
#
# COMPACT_ATOMS: atom_id res chain seq x y z
N MET A 1 -1.55 73.65 6.92
CA MET A 1 -1.83 72.59 7.92
C MET A 1 -2.33 71.38 7.13
N ASN A 2 -1.41 70.45 6.84
CA ASN A 2 -1.67 69.32 5.96
C ASN A 2 -2.06 68.08 6.79
N LYS A 3 -3.28 67.61 6.60
CA LYS A 3 -3.69 66.33 7.17
C LYS A 3 -3.37 65.21 6.19
N ILE A 4 -2.38 64.43 6.53
CA ILE A 4 -1.95 63.22 5.81
C ILE A 4 -2.91 62.10 6.22
N VAL A 5 -3.80 61.71 5.31
CA VAL A 5 -4.64 60.53 5.46
C VAL A 5 -3.78 59.29 5.18
N LYS A 6 -3.42 58.52 6.20
CA LYS A 6 -2.81 57.23 6.05
C LYS A 6 -3.83 56.18 5.60
N LEU A 7 -3.77 55.81 4.32
CA LEU A 7 -4.54 54.70 3.77
C LEU A 7 -3.87 53.39 4.19
N LEU A 8 -4.46 52.67 5.14
CA LEU A 8 -4.00 51.35 5.59
C LEU A 8 -4.51 50.31 4.61
N LEU A 9 -3.63 49.86 3.68
CA LEU A 9 -3.92 48.71 2.83
C LEU A 9 -3.84 47.43 3.67
N LEU A 10 -4.99 46.88 4.00
CA LEU A 10 -5.12 45.58 4.66
C LEU A 10 -4.99 44.50 3.59
N THR A 11 -3.78 43.99 3.42
CA THR A 11 -3.50 42.87 2.52
C THR A 11 -4.04 41.60 3.19
N SER A 12 -5.23 41.16 2.78
CA SER A 12 -5.82 39.90 3.19
C SER A 12 -5.05 38.74 2.53
N CYS A 13 -4.19 38.10 3.30
CA CYS A 13 -3.51 36.89 2.90
C CYS A 13 -4.52 35.73 2.95
N ILE A 14 -5.14 35.43 1.81
CA ILE A 14 -5.98 34.22 1.67
C ILE A 14 -5.05 33.02 1.66
N THR A 15 -4.85 32.41 2.82
CA THR A 15 -4.21 31.10 2.92
C THR A 15 -5.18 30.09 2.37
N SER A 16 -4.96 29.65 1.14
CA SER A 16 -5.65 28.49 0.56
C SER A 16 -5.25 27.25 1.38
N ALA A 17 -6.11 26.85 2.30
CA ALA A 17 -6.00 25.56 2.96
C ALA A 17 -6.19 24.49 1.90
N THR A 18 -5.10 23.89 1.41
CA THR A 18 -5.16 22.67 0.63
C THR A 18 -5.71 21.59 1.55
N SER A 19 -6.96 21.21 1.34
CA SER A 19 -7.54 20.04 2.01
C SER A 19 -6.76 18.82 1.55
N SER A 20 -5.80 18.36 2.36
CA SER A 20 -5.25 17.03 2.23
C SER A 20 -6.38 16.05 2.50
N PHE A 21 -6.99 15.52 1.46
CA PHE A 21 -7.88 14.38 1.58
C PHE A 21 -7.01 13.20 1.99
N ALA A 22 -7.00 12.89 3.29
CA ALA A 22 -6.39 11.67 3.78
C ALA A 22 -7.11 10.49 3.13
N LEU A 23 -6.34 9.54 2.63
CA LEU A 23 -6.82 8.22 2.22
C LEU A 23 -7.71 7.62 3.31
N PRO A 24 -8.73 6.82 2.95
CA PRO A 24 -9.42 6.01 3.94
C PRO A 24 -8.37 5.25 4.74
N ASP A 25 -8.31 5.46 6.05
CA ASP A 25 -7.34 4.77 6.90
C ASP A 25 -7.78 3.31 7.04
N ASP A 26 -7.39 2.48 6.09
CA ASP A 26 -7.68 1.05 6.10
C ASP A 26 -7.19 0.40 7.41
N SER A 27 -6.12 0.94 7.99
CA SER A 27 -5.54 0.43 9.24
C SER A 27 -6.46 0.59 10.46
N GLN A 28 -7.49 1.44 10.38
CA GLN A 28 -8.51 1.63 11.40
C GLN A 28 -9.76 0.76 11.18
N LYS A 29 -9.83 0.08 10.05
CA LYS A 29 -10.98 -0.79 9.75
C LYS A 29 -10.82 -2.14 10.41
N VAL A 30 -11.96 -2.80 10.62
CA VAL A 30 -11.99 -4.20 11.10
C VAL A 30 -11.26 -5.09 10.11
N ILE A 31 -10.48 -6.03 10.64
CA ILE A 31 -9.83 -7.08 9.86
C ILE A 31 -10.71 -8.31 9.91
N ASP A 32 -11.19 -8.76 8.76
CA ASP A 32 -11.90 -10.02 8.59
C ASP A 32 -10.97 -11.04 7.95
N ILE A 33 -10.86 -12.25 8.53
CA ILE A 33 -9.98 -13.31 8.03
C ILE A 33 -10.76 -14.62 7.92
N GLU A 34 -10.72 -15.21 6.75
CA GLU A 34 -11.23 -16.54 6.44
C GLU A 34 -10.06 -17.48 6.13
N ALA A 35 -10.07 -18.71 6.65
CA ALA A 35 -9.06 -19.74 6.38
C ALA A 35 -9.60 -21.13 6.75
N ASP A 36 -8.94 -22.18 6.25
CA ASP A 36 -9.31 -23.57 6.62
C ASP A 36 -8.90 -23.89 8.06
N SER A 37 -7.80 -23.29 8.57
CA SER A 37 -7.35 -23.43 9.95
C SER A 37 -6.59 -22.20 10.44
N ALA A 38 -6.62 -21.99 11.77
CA ALA A 38 -5.93 -20.87 12.41
C ALA A 38 -5.26 -21.32 13.72
N PHE A 39 -4.09 -20.76 13.99
CA PHE A 39 -3.38 -20.82 15.26
C PHE A 39 -3.04 -19.39 15.72
N ILE A 40 -3.51 -19.03 16.94
CA ILE A 40 -3.33 -17.69 17.48
C ILE A 40 -2.60 -17.79 18.81
N ASP A 41 -1.46 -17.13 18.93
CA ASP A 41 -0.65 -17.00 20.14
C ASP A 41 -0.66 -15.52 20.58
N ASN A 42 -1.60 -15.19 21.47
CA ASN A 42 -1.79 -13.83 21.97
C ASN A 42 -0.62 -13.37 22.85
N GLU A 43 0.11 -14.29 23.49
CA GLU A 43 1.26 -13.94 24.33
C GLU A 43 2.42 -13.44 23.47
N LYS A 44 2.63 -14.10 22.32
CA LYS A 44 3.67 -13.72 21.37
C LYS A 44 3.20 -12.72 20.31
N GLY A 45 1.90 -12.39 20.29
CA GLY A 45 1.34 -11.50 19.28
C GLY A 45 1.42 -12.06 17.86
N ASN A 46 1.29 -13.38 17.70
CA ASN A 46 1.38 -14.08 16.41
C ASN A 46 0.07 -14.78 16.09
N ALA A 47 -0.36 -14.68 14.85
CA ALA A 47 -1.45 -15.45 14.30
C ALA A 47 -1.03 -16.10 12.97
N ILE A 48 -1.33 -17.38 12.81
CA ILE A 48 -1.02 -18.15 11.60
C ILE A 48 -2.33 -18.73 11.07
N TYR A 49 -2.60 -18.49 9.80
CA TYR A 49 -3.76 -18.99 9.06
C TYR A 49 -3.28 -19.84 7.90
N ILE A 50 -3.95 -20.98 7.66
CA ILE A 50 -3.52 -21.94 6.64
C ILE A 50 -4.75 -22.41 5.85
N GLY A 51 -4.58 -22.50 4.53
CA GLY A 51 -5.56 -23.01 3.57
C GLY A 51 -6.57 -21.94 3.16
N ASN A 52 -6.64 -21.64 1.86
CA ASN A 52 -7.59 -20.72 1.23
C ASN A 52 -7.77 -19.39 1.97
N VAL A 53 -6.65 -18.83 2.48
CA VAL A 53 -6.70 -17.64 3.31
C VAL A 53 -7.17 -16.43 2.51
N LYS A 54 -8.13 -15.71 3.07
CA LYS A 54 -8.62 -14.41 2.56
C LYS A 54 -8.66 -13.42 3.71
N VAL A 55 -8.08 -12.24 3.51
CA VAL A 55 -8.10 -11.13 4.47
C VAL A 55 -8.75 -9.94 3.80
N THR A 56 -9.60 -9.26 4.53
CA THR A 56 -10.22 -8.00 4.12
C THR A 56 -10.07 -6.98 5.25
N GLN A 57 -9.54 -5.79 4.93
CA GLN A 57 -9.46 -4.68 5.86
C GLN A 57 -9.64 -3.37 5.10
N GLY A 58 -10.82 -2.77 5.17
CA GLY A 58 -11.17 -1.62 4.34
C GLY A 58 -11.05 -1.95 2.85
N SER A 59 -10.16 -1.28 2.13
CA SER A 59 -9.87 -1.55 0.71
C SER A 59 -8.80 -2.63 0.50
N ILE A 60 -8.10 -3.03 1.57
CA ILE A 60 -7.06 -4.08 1.49
C ILE A 60 -7.73 -5.44 1.34
N LEU A 61 -7.28 -6.18 0.32
CA LEU A 61 -7.63 -7.57 0.09
C LEU A 61 -6.37 -8.40 -0.09
N ILE A 62 -6.20 -9.46 0.71
CA ILE A 62 -5.08 -10.40 0.59
C ILE A 62 -5.63 -11.80 0.40
N SER A 63 -5.06 -12.56 -0.52
CA SER A 63 -5.31 -14.00 -0.65
C SER A 63 -4.01 -14.78 -0.70
N ALA A 64 -3.96 -15.91 0.03
CA ALA A 64 -2.76 -16.74 0.13
C ALA A 64 -3.11 -18.18 0.52
N ASN A 65 -2.12 -19.08 0.47
CA ASN A 65 -2.25 -20.41 1.05
C ASN A 65 -1.89 -20.42 2.55
N LYS A 66 -0.96 -19.54 2.95
CA LYS A 66 -0.59 -19.34 4.35
C LYS A 66 -0.42 -17.86 4.62
N LEU A 67 -0.94 -17.41 5.74
CA LEU A 67 -0.76 -16.06 6.25
C LEU A 67 -0.18 -16.12 7.66
N THR A 68 0.80 -15.27 7.93
CA THR A 68 1.29 -15.02 9.29
C THR A 68 1.15 -13.54 9.57
N ILE A 69 0.49 -13.22 10.67
CA ILE A 69 0.34 -11.84 11.14
C ILE A 69 1.12 -11.73 12.44
N THR A 70 1.93 -10.68 12.56
CA THR A 70 2.64 -10.37 13.77
C THR A 70 2.28 -8.98 14.26
N SER A 71 2.17 -8.82 15.57
CA SER A 71 2.01 -7.52 16.18
C SER A 71 3.36 -7.03 16.74
N SER A 72 3.59 -5.73 16.66
CA SER A 72 4.70 -5.13 17.38
C SER A 72 4.43 -5.20 18.89
N ASN A 73 5.46 -5.56 19.66
CA ASN A 73 5.39 -5.66 21.12
C ASN A 73 4.94 -4.35 21.81
N THR A 74 5.03 -3.23 21.11
CA THR A 74 4.76 -1.90 21.66
C THR A 74 3.29 -1.47 21.47
N SER A 75 2.65 -1.86 20.38
CA SER A 75 1.33 -1.32 20.00
C SER A 75 0.17 -2.30 20.17
N LYS A 76 0.43 -3.60 20.33
CA LYS A 76 -0.56 -4.69 20.25
C LYS A 76 -1.42 -4.65 18.96
N LYS A 77 -1.01 -3.86 17.96
CA LYS A 77 -1.63 -3.83 16.65
C LYS A 77 -0.95 -4.87 15.77
N TYR A 78 -1.75 -5.61 15.03
CA TYR A 78 -1.28 -6.47 13.96
C TYR A 78 -0.83 -5.57 12.81
N ASP A 79 0.48 -5.42 12.67
CA ASP A 79 1.10 -4.44 11.75
C ASP A 79 1.87 -5.08 10.60
N LYS A 80 2.31 -6.34 10.77
CA LYS A 80 3.09 -7.05 9.74
C LYS A 80 2.38 -8.30 9.27
N ILE A 81 2.22 -8.39 7.97
CA ILE A 81 1.55 -9.49 7.29
C ILE A 81 2.53 -10.17 6.34
N TYR A 82 2.67 -11.48 6.49
CA TYR A 82 3.45 -12.34 5.59
C TYR A 82 2.49 -13.31 4.91
N ALA A 83 2.23 -13.11 3.64
CA ALA A 83 1.40 -13.98 2.82
C ALA A 83 2.27 -14.86 1.94
N LYS A 84 2.01 -16.17 1.94
CA LYS A 84 2.71 -17.14 1.12
C LYS A 84 1.72 -17.91 0.27
N GLY A 85 1.96 -17.90 -1.04
CA GLY A 85 1.26 -18.74 -2.01
C GLY A 85 1.90 -20.13 -2.15
N THR A 86 1.41 -20.86 -3.13
CA THR A 86 2.00 -22.10 -3.66
C THR A 86 2.40 -21.86 -5.12
N ASP A 87 3.05 -22.83 -5.74
CA ASP A 87 3.39 -22.75 -7.16
C ASP A 87 2.12 -22.69 -8.06
N GLU A 88 1.01 -23.28 -7.58
CA GLU A 88 -0.26 -23.30 -8.28
C GLU A 88 -1.14 -22.08 -7.98
N LYS A 89 -1.06 -21.55 -6.75
CA LYS A 89 -1.81 -20.38 -6.27
C LYS A 89 -0.87 -19.39 -5.60
N ILE A 90 -0.38 -18.44 -6.37
CA ILE A 90 0.46 -17.36 -5.83
C ILE A 90 -0.33 -16.47 -4.88
N ALA A 91 0.36 -15.80 -3.96
CA ALA A 91 -0.24 -14.81 -3.08
C ALA A 91 -0.62 -13.56 -3.88
N ASN A 92 -1.72 -12.92 -3.47
CA ASN A 92 -2.19 -11.67 -4.06
C ASN A 92 -2.44 -10.64 -2.95
N PHE A 93 -2.21 -9.38 -3.27
CA PHE A 93 -2.50 -8.21 -2.45
C PHE A 93 -3.12 -7.14 -3.34
N SER A 94 -4.14 -6.45 -2.85
CA SER A 94 -4.64 -5.23 -3.47
C SER A 94 -5.07 -4.22 -2.41
N GLN A 95 -4.94 -2.93 -2.74
CA GLN A 95 -5.35 -1.81 -1.90
C GLN A 95 -5.69 -0.61 -2.78
N GLN A 96 -6.70 0.15 -2.40
CA GLN A 96 -6.97 1.46 -3.00
C GLN A 96 -6.01 2.49 -2.40
N LEU A 97 -5.36 3.28 -3.25
CA LEU A 97 -4.34 4.23 -2.85
C LEU A 97 -4.87 5.66 -2.66
N ASP A 98 -5.96 5.99 -3.34
CA ASP A 98 -6.55 7.33 -3.27
C ASP A 98 -8.07 7.32 -3.43
N LEU A 99 -8.70 8.48 -3.24
CA LEU A 99 -10.14 8.66 -3.38
C LEU A 99 -10.63 8.60 -4.84
N ASN A 100 -9.74 8.72 -5.82
CA ASN A 100 -10.06 8.63 -7.24
C ASN A 100 -10.17 7.17 -7.71
N GLY A 101 -9.81 6.23 -6.83
CA GLY A 101 -9.91 4.80 -7.10
C GLY A 101 -8.63 4.19 -7.64
N ASP A 102 -7.50 4.90 -7.59
CA ASP A 102 -6.21 4.30 -7.94
C ASP A 102 -5.93 3.09 -7.06
N MET A 103 -5.58 1.99 -7.70
CA MET A 103 -5.36 0.71 -7.05
C MET A 103 -3.90 0.29 -7.18
N ILE A 104 -3.37 -0.31 -6.11
CA ILE A 104 -2.21 -1.18 -6.22
C ILE A 104 -2.67 -2.63 -6.23
N ILE A 105 -2.13 -3.42 -7.15
CA ILE A 105 -2.35 -4.85 -7.25
C ILE A 105 -0.97 -5.52 -7.28
N SER A 106 -0.78 -6.52 -6.44
CA SER A 106 0.48 -7.22 -6.33
C SER A 106 0.29 -8.73 -6.30
N ARG A 107 1.23 -9.45 -6.89
CA ARG A 107 1.24 -10.92 -6.94
C ARG A 107 2.66 -11.44 -6.83
N GLY A 108 2.82 -12.55 -6.12
CA GLY A 108 4.11 -13.23 -5.98
C GLY A 108 4.02 -14.49 -5.15
N THR A 109 5.10 -15.26 -5.08
CA THR A 109 5.16 -16.46 -4.23
C THR A 109 5.07 -16.08 -2.76
N LYS A 110 5.66 -14.91 -2.39
CA LYS A 110 5.55 -14.33 -1.05
C LYS A 110 5.26 -12.85 -1.17
N ILE A 111 4.45 -12.36 -0.26
CA ILE A 111 4.15 -10.93 -0.09
C ILE A 111 4.34 -10.59 1.39
N PHE A 112 5.09 -9.54 1.66
CA PHE A 112 5.19 -8.91 2.95
C PHE A 112 4.56 -7.53 2.88
N TYR A 113 3.72 -7.22 3.86
CA TYR A 113 3.12 -5.90 4.02
C TYR A 113 3.28 -5.42 5.46
N ASP A 114 3.84 -4.23 5.62
CA ASP A 114 3.95 -3.52 6.90
C ASP A 114 3.03 -2.30 6.86
N SER A 115 1.93 -2.36 7.58
CA SER A 115 0.93 -1.28 7.61
C SER A 115 1.42 -0.03 8.33
N THR A 116 2.43 -0.16 9.20
CA THR A 116 2.99 0.97 9.96
C THR A 116 3.91 1.82 9.09
N SER A 117 4.76 1.17 8.29
CA SER A 117 5.69 1.85 7.37
C SER A 117 5.15 2.00 5.96
N SER A 118 3.99 1.43 5.64
CA SER A 118 3.39 1.39 4.30
C SER A 118 4.32 0.77 3.26
N ILE A 119 5.07 -0.28 3.67
CA ILE A 119 5.99 -1.01 2.81
C ILE A 119 5.33 -2.30 2.33
N LEU A 120 5.40 -2.51 1.02
CA LEU A 120 5.01 -3.74 0.35
C LEU A 120 6.24 -4.37 -0.31
N GLU A 121 6.52 -5.63 0.01
CA GLU A 121 7.58 -6.42 -0.63
C GLU A 121 6.98 -7.66 -1.27
N VAL A 122 7.46 -8.00 -2.46
CA VAL A 122 7.00 -9.11 -3.27
C VAL A 122 8.19 -9.92 -3.72
N GLU A 123 8.18 -11.22 -3.41
CA GLU A 123 9.22 -12.16 -3.79
C GLU A 123 8.67 -13.30 -4.65
N GLY A 124 9.49 -13.74 -5.60
CA GLY A 124 9.23 -14.89 -6.46
C GLY A 124 8.14 -14.62 -7.48
N HIS A 125 8.54 -14.40 -8.75
CA HIS A 125 7.64 -13.99 -9.82
C HIS A 125 6.84 -12.72 -9.49
N GLY A 126 7.53 -11.76 -8.84
CA GLY A 126 6.93 -10.54 -8.35
C GLY A 126 6.34 -9.72 -9.49
N TYR A 127 5.11 -9.27 -9.27
CA TYR A 127 4.38 -8.35 -10.12
C TYR A 127 3.71 -7.31 -9.26
N ILE A 128 3.85 -6.04 -9.63
CA ILE A 128 3.10 -4.93 -9.06
C ILE A 128 2.53 -4.10 -10.21
N LYS A 129 1.24 -3.77 -10.09
CA LYS A 129 0.54 -2.79 -10.93
C LYS A 129 0.03 -1.66 -10.05
N ARG A 130 0.29 -0.40 -10.46
CA ARG A 130 -0.27 0.80 -9.87
C ARG A 130 -0.85 1.67 -10.98
N GLY A 131 -2.17 1.89 -10.95
CA GLY A 131 -2.82 2.50 -12.08
C GLY A 131 -2.57 1.70 -13.35
N GLU A 132 -1.87 2.28 -14.32
CA GLU A 132 -1.47 1.60 -15.57
C GLU A 132 0.01 1.20 -15.62
N ASP A 133 0.82 1.60 -14.61
CA ASP A 133 2.23 1.22 -14.51
C ASP A 133 2.37 -0.20 -14.00
N GLU A 134 3.24 -0.98 -14.61
CA GLU A 134 3.47 -2.38 -14.27
C GLU A 134 4.97 -2.68 -14.10
N ILE A 135 5.32 -3.44 -13.05
CA ILE A 135 6.69 -3.89 -12.76
C ILE A 135 6.68 -5.40 -12.54
N THR A 136 7.65 -6.07 -13.14
CA THR A 136 7.90 -7.51 -12.95
C THR A 136 9.36 -7.74 -12.58
N ALA A 137 9.63 -8.48 -11.51
CA ALA A 137 10.97 -8.83 -11.06
C ALA A 137 10.95 -10.06 -10.11
N ASP A 138 12.11 -10.57 -9.69
CA ASP A 138 12.17 -11.63 -8.67
C ASP A 138 11.89 -11.05 -7.27
N PHE A 139 12.31 -9.82 -7.01
CA PHE A 139 12.03 -9.06 -5.81
C PHE A 139 11.59 -7.63 -6.19
N ILE A 140 10.52 -7.17 -5.56
CA ILE A 140 10.04 -5.78 -5.69
C ILE A 140 9.72 -5.27 -4.29
N ARG A 141 10.26 -4.11 -3.95
CA ARG A 141 9.90 -3.34 -2.77
C ARG A 141 9.23 -2.05 -3.22
N TYR A 142 8.07 -1.78 -2.68
CA TYR A 142 7.33 -0.56 -2.91
C TYR A 142 7.08 0.16 -1.59
N ASP A 143 7.56 1.39 -1.50
CA ASP A 143 7.20 2.33 -0.44
C ASP A 143 5.99 3.14 -0.91
N MET A 144 4.83 2.85 -0.33
CA MET A 144 3.57 3.49 -0.72
C MET A 144 3.50 4.95 -0.28
N THR A 145 4.28 5.36 0.73
CA THR A 145 4.32 6.73 1.24
C THR A 145 5.09 7.65 0.29
N SER A 146 6.27 7.21 -0.15
CA SER A 146 7.11 7.97 -1.10
C SER A 146 6.79 7.70 -2.56
N GLY A 147 6.05 6.64 -2.87
CA GLY A 147 5.80 6.17 -4.23
C GLY A 147 7.02 5.53 -4.89
N THR A 148 8.03 5.12 -4.10
CA THR A 148 9.31 4.62 -4.63
C THR A 148 9.29 3.12 -4.82
N PHE A 149 9.75 2.66 -6.00
CA PHE A 149 9.96 1.25 -6.32
C PHE A 149 11.44 0.90 -6.34
N GLU A 150 11.78 -0.21 -5.73
CA GLU A 150 13.06 -0.89 -5.87
C GLU A 150 12.78 -2.30 -6.40
N ALA A 151 13.34 -2.66 -7.56
CA ALA A 151 13.14 -3.97 -8.16
C ALA A 151 14.48 -4.62 -8.48
N LYS A 152 14.61 -5.91 -8.17
CA LYS A 152 15.83 -6.69 -8.35
C LYS A 152 15.53 -8.03 -9.02
N LYS A 153 16.48 -8.45 -9.84
CA LYS A 153 16.55 -9.81 -10.37
C LYS A 153 17.62 -10.56 -9.62
N GLU A 154 17.26 -11.69 -9.01
CA GLU A 154 18.21 -12.51 -8.22
C GLU A 154 18.94 -13.54 -9.07
N LYS A 155 18.34 -13.99 -10.17
CA LYS A 155 18.86 -14.99 -11.09
C LYS A 155 18.95 -14.44 -12.51
N SER A 156 19.09 -15.30 -13.49
CA SER A 156 19.10 -14.87 -14.90
C SER A 156 17.75 -14.22 -15.28
N GLY A 157 17.79 -13.10 -15.98
CA GLY A 157 16.63 -12.39 -16.46
C GLY A 157 16.74 -10.87 -16.30
N ARG A 158 15.62 -10.16 -16.38
CA ARG A 158 15.57 -8.69 -16.32
C ARG A 158 14.46 -8.24 -15.40
N VAL A 159 14.63 -7.07 -14.80
CA VAL A 159 13.50 -6.27 -14.32
C VAL A 159 12.80 -5.73 -15.56
N SER A 160 11.49 -5.91 -15.64
CA SER A 160 10.66 -5.31 -16.70
C SER A 160 9.73 -4.29 -16.08
N MET A 161 9.62 -3.13 -16.72
CA MET A 161 8.75 -2.05 -16.29
C MET A 161 8.06 -1.43 -17.50
N THR A 162 6.75 -1.29 -17.41
CA THR A 162 5.93 -0.55 -18.36
C THR A 162 5.41 0.69 -17.66
N LEU A 163 5.72 1.86 -18.21
CA LEU A 163 5.27 3.15 -17.68
C LEU A 163 4.37 3.81 -18.72
N GLN A 164 3.25 4.35 -18.26
CA GLN A 164 2.38 5.15 -19.11
C GLN A 164 2.87 6.61 -19.11
N PRO A 165 2.86 7.29 -20.28
CA PRO A 165 3.13 8.71 -20.34
C PRO A 165 2.10 9.45 -19.48
N GLN A 166 2.56 10.32 -18.59
CA GLN A 166 1.64 11.23 -17.90
C GLN A 166 0.98 12.11 -18.96
N GLN A 167 -0.34 12.02 -19.07
CA GLN A 167 -1.08 12.98 -19.87
C GLN A 167 -1.02 14.32 -19.14
N ASP A 168 -0.29 15.28 -19.70
CA ASP A 168 -0.36 16.66 -19.28
C ASP A 168 -1.82 17.13 -19.44
N THR A 169 -2.55 17.18 -18.34
CA THR A 169 -3.85 17.87 -18.27
C THR A 169 -3.60 19.38 -18.26
N THR A 170 -2.80 19.87 -19.21
CA THR A 170 -2.65 21.29 -19.44
C THR A 170 -3.71 21.73 -20.41
N LYS A 171 -4.86 22.16 -19.83
CA LYS A 171 -5.77 23.20 -20.31
C LYS A 171 -6.14 23.23 -21.80
N ALA A 172 -7.41 22.99 -22.04
CA ALA A 172 -8.15 23.87 -22.94
C ALA A 172 -8.61 25.12 -22.14
N GLU A 173 -8.11 26.27 -22.47
CA GLU A 173 -8.72 27.57 -22.18
C GLU A 173 -10.05 27.70 -22.93
#